data_9a9ba93e1a718b2e4f005a008b8f8ad1
#
_entry.id   9a9ba93e1a718b2e4f005a008b8f8ad1
#
_cell.length_a   1.000
_cell.length_b   1.000
_cell.length_c   1.000
_cell.angle_alpha   90.00
_cell.angle_beta   90.00
_cell.angle_gamma   90.00
#
_symmetry.space_group_name_H-M   'P 1'
#
loop_
_entity.id
_entity.type
_entity.pdbx_description
1 polymer ?
#
loop_
_entity_poly.entity_id
_entity_poly.type
_entity_poly.pdbx_seq_one_letter_code
_entity_poly.pdbx_strand_id
1 'polypeptide(L)'
;MMKKDEKIRELSRRSFLGQTTTLAAGTALLPTVLTSCSGWKGANDRVVIGHIGVGSRGTDELMGYFLPLREALNIAVCDTFKDRRENTAKRINDFYKENKFTADECKTYLEMDELLARKDLDAVHITTPDHWHVLAAIKVARAGKHIMLAKPLGLSYPLNLVLAKELKAHNVKFHYGTQQRTLDHMKIGYDMIREGLIGEIERVDVWAPGRNDVHSPVCNEVPVPPDFDFERWTGPAQMRPYCPDRVTNNSSWFNYDYSIGFLGGWGAHPLDIMVWILKDKVTGSYSCEGTGQFWPAGGLYNNILSWDLNLIYQNGLKVHFISQDIASNTILNDKTVKESNGTTFFGTKGWISLSRSSCQSSIPELDQKLNSVPKQANGRVMGENNTMGRRFVNVVRGKEPELCPLDEAIISDTISHMGDIAIRTGRKVNWDPIKGEVAGDAEAMKLYVREMRAPYNI
;
A
#
# COMPACT_ATOMS: atom_id res chain seq x y z
N MET A 1 -28.29 44.42 37.42
CA MET A 1 -28.81 43.93 36.13
C MET A 1 -27.62 43.32 35.36
N MET A 2 -27.34 42.07 35.62
CA MET A 2 -26.20 41.35 35.02
C MET A 2 -26.76 40.32 34.03
N LYS A 3 -26.39 40.42 32.76
CA LYS A 3 -26.65 39.41 31.74
C LYS A 3 -25.56 38.35 31.84
N LYS A 4 -25.93 37.09 32.08
CA LYS A 4 -25.09 35.91 31.95
C LYS A 4 -25.02 35.53 30.48
N ASP A 5 -23.81 35.55 29.90
CA ASP A 5 -23.52 34.90 28.61
C ASP A 5 -23.31 33.39 28.85
N GLU A 6 -24.25 32.60 28.40
CA GLU A 6 -24.07 31.13 28.30
C GLU A 6 -23.23 30.79 27.07
N LYS A 7 -21.98 30.41 27.30
CA LYS A 7 -21.13 29.73 26.29
C LYS A 7 -21.66 28.32 26.08
N ILE A 8 -22.28 28.09 24.94
CA ILE A 8 -22.58 26.74 24.44
C ILE A 8 -21.25 26.06 24.15
N ARG A 9 -20.85 25.07 24.97
CA ARG A 9 -19.74 24.17 24.71
C ARG A 9 -20.21 23.14 23.69
N GLU A 10 -19.69 23.18 22.49
CA GLU A 10 -19.79 22.08 21.54
C GLU A 10 -19.07 20.84 22.12
N LEU A 11 -19.85 19.84 22.49
CA LEU A 11 -19.35 18.54 22.96
C LEU A 11 -18.92 17.72 21.74
N SER A 12 -17.66 17.33 21.67
CA SER A 12 -17.17 16.39 20.65
C SER A 12 -17.84 15.02 20.87
N ARG A 13 -18.02 14.24 19.80
CA ARG A 13 -18.59 12.87 19.83
C ARG A 13 -17.90 11.94 20.84
N ARG A 14 -16.63 12.18 21.17
CA ARG A 14 -15.87 11.41 22.17
C ARG A 14 -16.23 11.78 23.62
N SER A 15 -16.62 13.01 23.92
CA SER A 15 -16.99 13.42 25.28
C SER A 15 -18.40 12.98 25.70
N PHE A 16 -19.28 12.70 24.72
CA PHE A 16 -20.63 12.21 24.97
C PHE A 16 -20.66 10.76 25.49
N LEU A 17 -19.75 9.91 24.98
CA LEU A 17 -19.67 8.50 25.39
C LEU A 17 -19.05 8.29 26.78
N GLY A 18 -18.33 9.27 27.31
CA GLY A 18 -17.71 9.21 28.64
C GLY A 18 -18.64 9.60 29.81
N GLN A 19 -19.79 10.20 29.55
CA GLN A 19 -20.68 10.74 30.60
C GLN A 19 -21.96 9.92 30.87
N THR A 20 -22.21 8.84 30.13
CA THR A 20 -23.42 8.01 30.28
C THR A 20 -23.29 6.81 31.23
N THR A 21 -22.18 6.66 31.95
CA THR A 21 -21.94 5.49 32.84
C THR A 21 -22.26 5.71 34.32
N THR A 22 -22.88 6.82 34.72
CA THR A 22 -23.21 7.08 36.13
C THR A 22 -24.63 7.59 36.32
N LEU A 23 -25.65 6.82 35.91
CA LEU A 23 -27.01 6.97 36.45
C LEU A 23 -27.91 5.86 35.86
N ALA A 24 -27.90 4.66 36.45
CA ALA A 24 -28.97 3.71 36.29
C ALA A 24 -29.00 2.75 37.51
N ALA A 25 -29.62 3.20 38.58
CA ALA A 25 -30.18 2.28 39.60
C ALA A 25 -31.70 2.56 39.64
N GLY A 26 -32.48 1.55 39.23
CA GLY A 26 -33.91 1.46 39.54
C GLY A 26 -34.88 1.69 38.40
N THR A 27 -35.24 0.65 37.70
CA THR A 27 -36.61 0.14 37.46
C THR A 27 -36.57 -0.86 36.29
N ALA A 28 -36.93 -2.10 36.61
CA ALA A 28 -37.10 -3.18 35.66
C ALA A 28 -38.39 -2.95 34.87
N LEU A 29 -38.25 -2.66 33.53
CA LEU A 29 -39.28 -2.87 32.55
C LEU A 29 -38.66 -3.70 31.42
N LEU A 30 -39.27 -4.84 31.14
CA LEU A 30 -38.92 -5.79 30.10
C LEU A 30 -38.80 -5.10 28.73
N PRO A 31 -37.73 -5.32 27.98
CA PRO A 31 -37.69 -4.91 26.57
C PRO A 31 -38.49 -5.91 25.75
N THR A 32 -39.57 -5.44 25.15
CA THR A 32 -40.21 -6.09 24.01
C THR A 32 -39.17 -6.30 22.92
N VAL A 33 -38.92 -7.58 22.61
CA VAL A 33 -38.08 -7.99 21.48
C VAL A 33 -38.78 -7.56 20.20
N LEU A 34 -38.38 -6.43 19.64
CA LEU A 34 -38.63 -6.12 18.25
C LEU A 34 -37.58 -6.86 17.42
N THR A 35 -37.91 -8.08 17.03
CA THR A 35 -37.31 -8.72 15.87
C THR A 35 -37.67 -7.91 14.63
N SER A 36 -36.82 -7.02 14.22
CA SER A 36 -36.92 -6.38 12.91
C SER A 36 -35.65 -6.64 12.11
N CYS A 37 -35.87 -7.34 11.05
CA CYS A 37 -35.26 -7.29 9.71
C CYS A 37 -33.98 -6.48 9.55
N SER A 38 -32.97 -7.16 8.99
CA SER A 38 -31.81 -6.63 8.29
C SER A 38 -30.95 -5.64 9.09
N GLY A 39 -29.78 -6.10 9.45
CA GLY A 39 -28.72 -5.37 10.18
C GLY A 39 -28.27 -4.03 9.59
N TRP A 40 -29.13 -3.05 9.67
CA TRP A 40 -28.78 -1.66 9.48
C TRP A 40 -28.03 -1.18 10.72
N LYS A 41 -26.73 -1.09 10.63
CA LYS A 41 -25.93 -0.34 11.61
C LYS A 41 -26.31 1.12 11.49
N GLY A 42 -26.56 1.78 12.60
CA GLY A 42 -26.91 3.21 12.63
C GLY A 42 -25.82 4.07 11.96
N ALA A 43 -26.15 5.31 11.59
CA ALA A 43 -25.22 6.25 10.97
C ALA A 43 -23.90 6.41 11.77
N ASN A 44 -23.93 6.21 13.08
CA ASN A 44 -22.77 6.31 13.98
C ASN A 44 -21.81 5.10 13.93
N ASP A 45 -22.12 4.05 13.17
CA ASP A 45 -21.34 2.82 13.09
C ASP A 45 -20.47 2.75 11.80
N ARG A 46 -20.54 3.76 10.96
CA ARG A 46 -19.80 3.80 9.69
C ARG A 46 -18.44 4.45 9.87
N VAL A 47 -17.43 3.91 9.17
CA VAL A 47 -16.11 4.54 9.05
C VAL A 47 -16.19 5.60 7.95
N VAL A 48 -15.85 6.83 8.27
CA VAL A 48 -15.89 7.96 7.34
C VAL A 48 -14.51 8.14 6.72
N ILE A 49 -14.43 8.04 5.38
CA ILE A 49 -13.18 7.93 4.64
C ILE A 49 -13.02 9.12 3.69
N GLY A 50 -11.82 9.72 3.73
CA GLY A 50 -11.31 10.62 2.70
C GLY A 50 -10.35 9.89 1.76
N HIS A 51 -10.22 10.37 0.52
CA HIS A 51 -9.33 9.78 -0.49
C HIS A 51 -8.34 10.83 -1.00
N ILE A 52 -7.05 10.51 -0.97
CA ILE A 52 -5.97 11.35 -1.50
C ILE A 52 -5.31 10.62 -2.68
N GLY A 53 -5.36 11.24 -3.86
CA GLY A 53 -4.98 10.63 -5.12
C GLY A 53 -6.11 9.78 -5.70
N VAL A 54 -6.90 10.36 -6.62
CA VAL A 54 -8.01 9.68 -7.28
C VAL A 54 -7.79 9.57 -8.80
N GLY A 55 -6.56 9.25 -9.18
CA GLY A 55 -6.22 8.80 -10.52
C GLY A 55 -6.86 7.43 -10.82
N SER A 56 -6.49 6.80 -11.94
CA SER A 56 -7.10 5.52 -12.34
C SER A 56 -7.08 4.48 -11.22
N ARG A 57 -5.92 4.26 -10.60
CA ARG A 57 -5.77 3.27 -9.52
C ARG A 57 -6.58 3.64 -8.29
N GLY A 58 -6.49 4.89 -7.83
CA GLY A 58 -7.22 5.37 -6.65
C GLY A 58 -8.73 5.30 -6.85
N THR A 59 -9.20 5.66 -8.03
CA THR A 59 -10.63 5.54 -8.37
C THR A 59 -11.08 4.08 -8.41
N ASP A 60 -10.30 3.17 -9.02
CA ASP A 60 -10.63 1.74 -9.06
C ASP A 60 -10.71 1.14 -7.65
N GLU A 61 -9.77 1.47 -6.77
CA GLU A 61 -9.78 0.99 -5.38
C GLU A 61 -10.94 1.58 -4.58
N LEU A 62 -11.22 2.88 -4.73
CA LEU A 62 -12.35 3.52 -4.11
C LEU A 62 -13.66 2.85 -4.53
N MET A 63 -13.88 2.71 -5.83
CA MET A 63 -15.11 2.11 -6.39
C MET A 63 -15.26 0.63 -6.03
N GLY A 64 -14.15 -0.12 -5.95
CA GLY A 64 -14.17 -1.55 -5.69
C GLY A 64 -14.07 -1.94 -4.23
N TYR A 65 -13.33 -1.17 -3.41
CA TYR A 65 -13.08 -1.54 -2.03
C TYR A 65 -13.98 -0.81 -1.03
N PHE A 66 -14.33 0.45 -1.26
CA PHE A 66 -15.00 1.26 -0.26
C PHE A 66 -16.42 1.65 -0.62
N LEU A 67 -16.68 2.04 -1.85
CA LEU A 67 -17.98 2.57 -2.24
C LEU A 67 -19.13 1.56 -2.06
N PRO A 68 -18.95 0.25 -2.34
CA PRO A 68 -20.01 -0.73 -2.13
C PRO A 68 -20.25 -1.10 -0.66
N LEU A 69 -19.32 -0.74 0.25
CA LEU A 69 -19.44 -1.10 1.65
C LEU A 69 -20.41 -0.20 2.40
N ARG A 70 -21.48 -0.78 2.94
CA ARG A 70 -22.43 -0.03 3.77
C ARG A 70 -21.84 0.44 5.11
N GLU A 71 -20.72 -0.15 5.53
CA GLU A 71 -19.95 0.21 6.72
C GLU A 71 -18.97 1.37 6.50
N ALA A 72 -18.83 1.87 5.27
CA ALA A 72 -17.96 2.98 4.91
C ALA A 72 -18.76 4.14 4.30
N LEU A 73 -18.34 5.38 4.59
CA LEU A 73 -18.82 6.59 3.94
C LEU A 73 -17.65 7.33 3.31
N ASN A 74 -17.73 7.58 2.01
CA ASN A 74 -16.69 8.23 1.23
C ASN A 74 -17.16 9.66 0.96
N ILE A 75 -16.63 10.66 1.69
CA ILE A 75 -17.19 12.02 1.70
C ILE A 75 -16.19 13.11 1.34
N ALA A 76 -14.98 12.75 1.00
CA ALA A 76 -13.93 13.70 0.62
C ALA A 76 -12.95 13.09 -0.38
N VAL A 77 -12.61 13.83 -1.43
CA VAL A 77 -11.58 13.45 -2.40
C VAL A 77 -10.62 14.63 -2.61
N CYS A 78 -9.32 14.32 -2.68
CA CYS A 78 -8.25 15.26 -2.95
C CYS A 78 -7.40 14.78 -4.12
N ASP A 79 -7.21 15.61 -5.12
CA ASP A 79 -6.30 15.37 -6.25
C ASP A 79 -5.84 16.71 -6.84
N THR A 80 -4.65 16.72 -7.42
CA THR A 80 -4.08 17.90 -8.09
C THR A 80 -4.71 18.17 -9.46
N PHE A 81 -5.33 17.13 -10.07
CA PHE A 81 -6.13 17.26 -11.29
C PHE A 81 -7.59 17.57 -10.95
N LYS A 82 -8.09 18.70 -11.41
CA LYS A 82 -9.47 19.16 -11.15
C LYS A 82 -10.51 18.16 -11.66
N ASP A 83 -10.36 17.71 -12.90
CA ASP A 83 -11.26 16.76 -13.54
C ASP A 83 -11.34 15.42 -12.77
N ARG A 84 -10.22 14.92 -12.24
CA ARG A 84 -10.19 13.67 -11.46
C ARG A 84 -10.98 13.80 -10.17
N ARG A 85 -10.73 14.86 -9.39
CA ARG A 85 -11.44 15.05 -8.10
C ARG A 85 -12.93 15.32 -8.29
N GLU A 86 -13.32 16.15 -9.29
CA GLU A 86 -14.72 16.45 -9.57
C GLU A 86 -15.49 15.26 -10.10
N ASN A 87 -14.94 14.53 -11.08
CA ASN A 87 -15.56 13.32 -11.62
C ASN A 87 -15.69 12.21 -10.56
N THR A 88 -14.69 12.06 -9.70
CA THR A 88 -14.75 11.05 -8.63
C THR A 88 -15.79 11.40 -7.58
N ALA A 89 -15.85 12.64 -7.14
CA ALA A 89 -16.88 13.10 -6.20
C ALA A 89 -18.29 12.94 -6.79
N LYS A 90 -18.49 13.31 -8.06
CA LYS A 90 -19.75 13.09 -8.76
C LYS A 90 -20.16 11.62 -8.77
N ARG A 91 -19.26 10.71 -9.11
CA ARG A 91 -19.53 9.26 -9.12
C ARG A 91 -19.93 8.74 -7.74
N ILE A 92 -19.30 9.22 -6.66
CA ILE A 92 -19.68 8.88 -5.29
C ILE A 92 -21.10 9.36 -4.98
N ASN A 93 -21.39 10.61 -5.29
CA ASN A 93 -22.69 11.23 -5.02
C ASN A 93 -23.83 10.57 -5.81
N ASP A 94 -23.59 10.28 -7.08
CA ASP A 94 -24.53 9.53 -7.93
C ASP A 94 -24.82 8.13 -7.36
N PHE A 95 -23.77 7.39 -6.96
CA PHE A 95 -23.92 6.07 -6.35
C PHE A 95 -24.74 6.12 -5.06
N TYR A 96 -24.49 7.11 -4.20
CA TYR A 96 -25.24 7.26 -2.95
C TYR A 96 -26.71 7.59 -3.20
N LYS A 97 -26.99 8.43 -4.19
CA LYS A 97 -28.37 8.77 -4.60
C LYS A 97 -29.10 7.53 -5.16
N GLU A 98 -28.46 6.82 -6.08
CA GLU A 98 -29.04 5.62 -6.71
C GLU A 98 -29.30 4.50 -5.70
N ASN A 99 -28.39 4.29 -4.77
CA ASN A 99 -28.48 3.24 -3.75
C ASN A 99 -29.12 3.67 -2.44
N LYS A 100 -29.70 4.89 -2.39
CA LYS A 100 -30.41 5.46 -1.23
C LYS A 100 -29.56 5.47 0.05
N PHE A 101 -28.27 5.79 -0.09
CA PHE A 101 -27.42 6.01 1.07
C PHE A 101 -27.75 7.36 1.72
N THR A 102 -27.91 7.36 3.04
CA THR A 102 -27.91 8.61 3.82
C THR A 102 -26.45 8.97 4.10
N ALA A 103 -25.93 9.97 3.39
CA ALA A 103 -24.57 10.48 3.52
C ALA A 103 -24.55 11.95 3.12
N ASP A 104 -23.59 12.69 3.67
CA ASP A 104 -23.28 14.03 3.20
C ASP A 104 -22.66 13.97 1.79
N GLU A 105 -22.82 15.04 1.04
CA GLU A 105 -22.23 15.15 -0.28
C GLU A 105 -20.69 15.06 -0.21
N CYS A 106 -20.11 14.24 -1.08
CA CYS A 106 -18.66 14.13 -1.21
C CYS A 106 -18.08 15.46 -1.71
N LYS A 107 -17.16 16.05 -0.94
CA LYS A 107 -16.48 17.31 -1.25
C LYS A 107 -15.14 17.08 -1.93
N THR A 108 -14.76 18.02 -2.78
CA THR A 108 -13.47 18.01 -3.50
C THR A 108 -12.48 18.96 -2.84
N TYR A 109 -11.21 18.58 -2.83
CA TYR A 109 -10.11 19.35 -2.26
C TYR A 109 -8.91 19.36 -3.22
N LEU A 110 -8.26 20.50 -3.34
CA LEU A 110 -6.94 20.61 -3.94
C LEU A 110 -5.85 20.37 -2.89
N GLU A 111 -6.06 20.92 -1.70
CA GLU A 111 -5.13 20.85 -0.58
C GLU A 111 -5.43 19.66 0.34
N MET A 112 -4.39 18.82 0.61
CA MET A 112 -4.54 17.74 1.59
C MET A 112 -4.86 18.26 2.98
N ASP A 113 -4.24 19.37 3.39
CA ASP A 113 -4.39 19.92 4.74
C ASP A 113 -5.82 20.40 4.99
N GLU A 114 -6.52 20.91 3.97
CA GLU A 114 -7.95 21.25 4.06
C GLU A 114 -8.83 20.00 4.24
N LEU A 115 -8.54 18.92 3.50
CA LEU A 115 -9.22 17.65 3.70
C LEU A 115 -8.96 17.10 5.11
N LEU A 116 -7.71 17.15 5.57
CA LEU A 116 -7.28 16.63 6.87
C LEU A 116 -7.83 17.46 8.06
N ALA A 117 -8.14 18.74 7.85
CA ALA A 117 -8.77 19.60 8.86
C ALA A 117 -10.22 19.17 9.19
N ARG A 118 -10.85 18.33 8.38
CA ARG A 118 -12.18 17.78 8.64
C ARG A 118 -12.19 16.91 9.89
N LYS A 119 -13.07 17.20 10.82
CA LYS A 119 -13.20 16.47 12.10
C LYS A 119 -14.05 15.21 11.99
N ASP A 120 -14.86 15.10 10.95
CA ASP A 120 -15.76 14.00 10.67
C ASP A 120 -15.12 12.82 9.93
N LEU A 121 -13.86 12.96 9.46
CA LEU A 121 -13.10 11.86 8.88
C LEU A 121 -12.48 10.98 9.98
N ASP A 122 -12.67 9.67 9.86
CA ASP A 122 -12.02 8.64 10.69
C ASP A 122 -10.73 8.13 10.04
N ALA A 123 -10.72 8.02 8.72
CA ALA A 123 -9.63 7.40 7.97
C ALA A 123 -9.39 8.06 6.62
N VAL A 124 -8.20 7.81 6.06
CA VAL A 124 -7.82 8.27 4.73
C VAL A 124 -7.21 7.13 3.93
N HIS A 125 -7.66 6.97 2.70
CA HIS A 125 -7.08 6.10 1.68
C HIS A 125 -6.16 6.91 0.78
N ILE A 126 -4.89 6.50 0.66
CA ILE A 126 -3.84 7.22 -0.06
C ILE A 126 -3.40 6.38 -1.25
N THR A 127 -3.52 6.92 -2.47
CA THR A 127 -3.13 6.31 -3.74
C THR A 127 -2.49 7.34 -4.69
N THR A 128 -1.69 8.19 -4.12
CA THR A 128 -0.85 9.15 -4.85
C THR A 128 0.25 8.44 -5.67
N PRO A 129 1.05 9.11 -6.48
CA PRO A 129 2.33 8.58 -6.93
C PRO A 129 3.29 8.30 -5.75
N ASP A 130 4.23 7.36 -5.94
CA ASP A 130 5.06 6.78 -4.87
C ASP A 130 5.85 7.83 -4.06
N HIS A 131 6.34 8.89 -4.70
CA HIS A 131 7.08 9.96 -4.03
C HIS A 131 6.26 10.75 -2.99
N TRP A 132 4.94 10.70 -3.08
CA TRP A 132 4.03 11.32 -2.12
C TRP A 132 3.59 10.38 -0.99
N HIS A 133 3.69 9.06 -1.16
CA HIS A 133 3.06 8.07 -0.29
C HIS A 133 3.33 8.31 1.19
N VAL A 134 4.60 8.28 1.60
CA VAL A 134 4.96 8.36 3.02
C VAL A 134 4.77 9.77 3.57
N LEU A 135 5.04 10.80 2.79
CA LEU A 135 4.81 12.18 3.22
C LEU A 135 3.32 12.46 3.47
N ALA A 136 2.45 12.01 2.56
CA ALA A 136 1.00 12.10 2.75
C ALA A 136 0.55 11.30 3.98
N ALA A 137 1.08 10.07 4.16
CA ALA A 137 0.76 9.24 5.32
C ALA A 137 1.18 9.89 6.65
N ILE A 138 2.34 10.56 6.70
CA ILE A 138 2.79 11.33 7.87
C ILE A 138 1.81 12.47 8.20
N LYS A 139 1.38 13.23 7.18
CA LYS A 139 0.38 14.30 7.37
C LYS A 139 -0.94 13.75 7.91
N VAL A 140 -1.41 12.63 7.35
CA VAL A 140 -2.63 11.94 7.81
C VAL A 140 -2.49 11.46 9.25
N ALA A 141 -1.34 10.85 9.61
CA ALA A 141 -1.07 10.40 10.97
C ALA A 141 -1.09 11.56 11.98
N ARG A 142 -0.42 12.68 11.68
CA ARG A 142 -0.42 13.90 12.50
C ARG A 142 -1.83 14.50 12.68
N ALA A 143 -2.70 14.34 11.69
CA ALA A 143 -4.11 14.72 11.80
C ALA A 143 -4.95 13.70 12.61
N GLY A 144 -4.35 12.61 13.13
CA GLY A 144 -5.01 11.60 13.94
C GLY A 144 -5.99 10.72 13.14
N LYS A 145 -5.82 10.59 11.82
CA LYS A 145 -6.67 9.77 10.97
C LYS A 145 -6.00 8.43 10.69
N HIS A 146 -6.81 7.35 10.64
CA HIS A 146 -6.33 6.02 10.26
C HIS A 146 -5.97 5.97 8.78
N ILE A 147 -5.06 5.08 8.39
CA ILE A 147 -4.44 5.11 7.06
C ILE A 147 -4.61 3.77 6.35
N MET A 148 -5.10 3.80 5.12
CA MET A 148 -4.80 2.79 4.11
C MET A 148 -3.90 3.40 3.05
N LEU A 149 -2.68 2.89 2.93
CA LEU A 149 -1.68 3.36 1.97
C LEU A 149 -1.49 2.33 0.86
N ALA A 150 -1.62 2.76 -0.40
CA ALA A 150 -1.27 1.90 -1.53
C ALA A 150 0.21 1.50 -1.52
N LYS A 151 0.54 0.42 -2.23
CA LYS A 151 1.91 -0.03 -2.46
C LYS A 151 2.54 0.73 -3.66
N PRO A 152 3.87 0.86 -3.80
CA PRO A 152 4.92 0.56 -2.81
C PRO A 152 4.89 1.52 -1.63
N LEU A 153 5.71 1.26 -0.59
CA LEU A 153 5.66 2.09 0.61
C LEU A 153 6.12 3.51 0.30
N GLY A 154 7.33 3.69 -0.19
CA GLY A 154 7.85 5.02 -0.51
C GLY A 154 9.25 5.02 -1.10
N LEU A 155 9.92 6.15 -1.03
CA LEU A 155 11.24 6.34 -1.65
C LEU A 155 12.36 6.68 -0.65
N SER A 156 12.05 6.78 0.65
CA SER A 156 13.02 7.25 1.64
C SER A 156 12.91 6.50 2.96
N TYR A 157 13.97 5.78 3.31
CA TYR A 157 14.02 5.05 4.58
C TYR A 157 13.84 5.94 5.81
N PRO A 158 14.50 7.10 5.94
CA PRO A 158 14.25 8.01 7.05
C PRO A 158 12.79 8.42 7.20
N LEU A 159 12.07 8.64 6.09
CA LEU A 159 10.65 8.97 6.13
C LEU A 159 9.80 7.80 6.61
N ASN A 160 10.16 6.57 6.25
CA ASN A 160 9.48 5.38 6.75
C ASN A 160 9.57 5.30 8.28
N LEU A 161 10.73 5.66 8.86
CA LEU A 161 10.93 5.71 10.31
C LEU A 161 10.15 6.85 10.97
N VAL A 162 10.07 8.02 10.32
CA VAL A 162 9.23 9.14 10.80
C VAL A 162 7.76 8.69 10.81
N LEU A 163 7.28 8.05 9.74
CA LEU A 163 5.91 7.52 9.70
C LEU A 163 5.65 6.55 10.86
N ALA A 164 6.56 5.61 11.13
CA ALA A 164 6.42 4.67 12.25
C ALA A 164 6.29 5.39 13.61
N LYS A 165 7.06 6.46 13.82
CA LYS A 165 6.98 7.30 15.00
C LYS A 165 5.64 8.02 15.10
N GLU A 166 5.16 8.61 14.01
CA GLU A 166 3.89 9.37 13.99
C GLU A 166 2.67 8.45 14.19
N LEU A 167 2.66 7.26 13.59
CA LEU A 167 1.60 6.28 13.82
C LEU A 167 1.47 5.93 15.30
N LYS A 168 2.60 5.70 15.95
CA LYS A 168 2.64 5.40 17.40
C LYS A 168 2.22 6.60 18.24
N ALA A 169 2.75 7.80 17.95
CA ALA A 169 2.48 9.02 18.71
C ALA A 169 0.99 9.40 18.69
N HIS A 170 0.32 9.18 17.58
CA HIS A 170 -1.08 9.53 17.37
C HIS A 170 -2.05 8.35 17.50
N ASN A 171 -1.57 7.16 17.87
CA ASN A 171 -2.37 5.91 17.95
C ASN A 171 -3.17 5.64 16.66
N VAL A 172 -2.54 5.82 15.51
CA VAL A 172 -3.13 5.65 14.19
C VAL A 172 -2.95 4.22 13.73
N LYS A 173 -4.03 3.61 13.21
CA LYS A 173 -3.99 2.31 12.54
C LYS A 173 -3.51 2.50 11.10
N PHE A 174 -2.64 1.58 10.67
CA PHE A 174 -2.04 1.58 9.34
C PHE A 174 -2.37 0.29 8.61
N HIS A 175 -2.77 0.38 7.36
CA HIS A 175 -3.04 -0.76 6.51
C HIS A 175 -2.32 -0.59 5.18
N TYR A 176 -1.34 -1.45 4.92
CA TYR A 176 -0.62 -1.44 3.66
C TYR A 176 -1.38 -2.14 2.55
N GLY A 177 -1.41 -1.57 1.36
CA GLY A 177 -2.25 -1.97 0.23
C GLY A 177 -1.79 -3.21 -0.53
N THR A 178 -1.19 -4.20 0.13
CA THR A 178 -0.83 -5.48 -0.48
C THR A 178 -1.97 -6.49 -0.34
N GLN A 179 -2.86 -6.51 -1.32
CA GLN A 179 -4.09 -7.31 -1.26
C GLN A 179 -3.86 -8.84 -1.30
N GLN A 180 -2.68 -9.34 -1.66
CA GLN A 180 -2.45 -10.78 -1.81
C GLN A 180 -2.62 -11.57 -0.50
N ARG A 181 -2.33 -10.96 0.65
CA ARG A 181 -2.55 -11.58 1.97
C ARG A 181 -4.03 -11.85 2.29
N THR A 182 -4.97 -11.27 1.53
CA THR A 182 -6.40 -11.53 1.73
C THR A 182 -6.92 -12.72 0.94
N LEU A 183 -6.11 -13.34 0.07
CA LEU A 183 -6.49 -14.46 -0.77
C LEU A 183 -6.42 -15.78 0.00
N ASP A 184 -7.48 -16.60 -0.08
CA ASP A 184 -7.58 -17.84 0.71
C ASP A 184 -6.47 -18.83 0.41
N HIS A 185 -6.10 -19.01 -0.87
CA HIS A 185 -4.99 -19.90 -1.24
C HIS A 185 -3.63 -19.41 -0.74
N MET A 186 -3.44 -18.07 -0.62
CA MET A 186 -2.22 -17.51 -0.01
C MET A 186 -2.16 -17.83 1.49
N LYS A 187 -3.31 -17.77 2.19
CA LYS A 187 -3.38 -18.15 3.62
C LYS A 187 -3.08 -19.64 3.83
N ILE A 188 -3.63 -20.50 2.96
CA ILE A 188 -3.33 -21.93 3.01
C ILE A 188 -1.84 -22.17 2.80
N GLY A 189 -1.23 -21.52 1.82
CA GLY A 189 0.21 -21.60 1.59
C GLY A 189 1.05 -21.07 2.76
N TYR A 190 0.62 -19.96 3.36
CA TYR A 190 1.21 -19.41 4.57
C TYR A 190 1.20 -20.45 5.71
N ASP A 191 0.03 -21.03 6.02
CA ASP A 191 -0.11 -22.01 7.09
C ASP A 191 0.78 -23.23 6.86
N MET A 192 0.79 -23.79 5.64
CA MET A 192 1.61 -24.95 5.27
C MET A 192 3.11 -24.72 5.49
N ILE A 193 3.60 -23.54 5.08
CA ILE A 193 5.02 -23.21 5.21
C ILE A 193 5.36 -22.96 6.68
N ARG A 194 4.51 -22.25 7.42
CA ARG A 194 4.71 -21.97 8.85
C ARG A 194 4.62 -23.22 9.72
N GLU A 195 3.81 -24.20 9.34
CA GLU A 195 3.74 -25.53 9.97
C GLU A 195 4.95 -26.44 9.63
N GLY A 196 5.85 -25.99 8.73
CA GLY A 196 7.06 -26.73 8.36
C GLY A 196 6.81 -27.93 7.44
N LEU A 197 5.71 -27.95 6.70
CA LEU A 197 5.33 -29.09 5.85
C LEU A 197 6.31 -29.34 4.71
N ILE A 198 7.04 -28.31 4.26
CA ILE A 198 8.12 -28.43 3.27
C ILE A 198 9.54 -28.46 3.90
N GLY A 199 9.61 -28.56 5.22
CA GLY A 199 10.89 -28.58 5.96
C GLY A 199 11.47 -27.20 6.18
N GLU A 200 12.77 -27.13 6.51
CA GLU A 200 13.49 -25.87 6.69
C GLU A 200 13.68 -25.14 5.36
N ILE A 201 13.34 -23.85 5.33
CA ILE A 201 13.47 -23.02 4.14
C ILE A 201 14.92 -22.58 3.96
N GLU A 202 15.50 -22.94 2.81
CA GLU A 202 16.89 -22.66 2.44
C GLU A 202 17.01 -21.58 1.35
N ARG A 203 16.02 -21.51 0.46
CA ARG A 203 15.98 -20.54 -0.65
C ARG A 203 14.57 -20.07 -0.93
N VAL A 204 14.47 -18.83 -1.39
CA VAL A 204 13.25 -18.24 -1.92
C VAL A 204 13.52 -17.61 -3.28
N ASP A 205 12.74 -17.98 -4.29
CA ASP A 205 12.74 -17.28 -5.56
C ASP A 205 11.52 -16.34 -5.62
N VAL A 206 11.77 -15.07 -5.91
CA VAL A 206 10.77 -14.01 -6.00
C VAL A 206 10.82 -13.42 -7.40
N TRP A 207 9.69 -13.29 -8.07
CA TRP A 207 9.67 -12.62 -9.37
C TRP A 207 8.52 -11.64 -9.51
N ALA A 208 8.76 -10.61 -10.30
CA ALA A 208 7.78 -9.58 -10.62
C ALA A 208 7.89 -9.18 -12.09
N PRO A 209 6.87 -8.55 -12.70
CA PRO A 209 6.94 -8.14 -14.09
C PRO A 209 8.17 -7.27 -14.38
N GLY A 210 8.92 -7.62 -15.43
CA GLY A 210 9.85 -6.73 -16.09
C GLY A 210 9.19 -6.03 -17.27
N ARG A 211 9.97 -5.28 -18.04
CA ARG A 211 9.52 -4.62 -19.27
C ARG A 211 10.46 -4.96 -20.43
N ASN A 212 9.87 -5.35 -21.54
CA ASN A 212 10.59 -5.58 -22.80
C ASN A 212 10.40 -4.42 -23.79
N ASP A 213 9.46 -3.51 -23.48
CA ASP A 213 9.24 -2.30 -24.28
C ASP A 213 10.29 -1.26 -23.89
N VAL A 214 11.11 -0.88 -24.88
CA VAL A 214 12.21 0.07 -24.70
C VAL A 214 11.87 1.48 -25.20
N HIS A 215 10.59 1.72 -25.56
CA HIS A 215 10.17 3.06 -25.99
C HIS A 215 10.01 3.97 -24.78
N SER A 216 10.85 4.99 -24.70
CA SER A 216 10.75 6.07 -23.72
C SER A 216 10.43 7.38 -24.43
N PRO A 217 9.30 8.06 -24.12
CA PRO A 217 8.98 9.33 -24.76
C PRO A 217 10.03 10.39 -24.44
N VAL A 218 10.20 11.34 -25.35
CA VAL A 218 10.99 12.54 -25.11
C VAL A 218 10.08 13.58 -24.46
N CYS A 219 10.52 14.17 -23.35
CA CYS A 219 9.75 15.21 -22.67
C CYS A 219 9.85 16.53 -23.45
N ASN A 220 8.87 16.83 -24.29
CA ASN A 220 8.71 18.12 -24.92
C ASN A 220 7.99 19.05 -23.95
N GLU A 221 8.68 20.06 -23.45
CA GLU A 221 8.12 21.02 -22.51
C GLU A 221 6.96 21.79 -23.12
N VAL A 222 5.86 21.86 -22.37
CA VAL A 222 4.66 22.64 -22.73
C VAL A 222 4.13 23.37 -21.48
N PRO A 223 3.29 24.40 -21.65
CA PRO A 223 2.63 25.05 -20.52
C PRO A 223 1.80 24.06 -19.69
N VAL A 224 1.81 24.22 -18.37
CA VAL A 224 0.97 23.44 -17.48
C VAL A 224 -0.50 23.76 -17.75
N PRO A 225 -1.40 22.76 -17.90
CA PRO A 225 -2.83 23.01 -18.04
C PRO A 225 -3.40 23.77 -16.83
N PRO A 226 -4.36 24.71 -17.03
CA PRO A 226 -4.89 25.55 -15.94
C PRO A 226 -5.64 24.75 -14.85
N ASP A 227 -6.16 23.60 -15.18
CA ASP A 227 -6.91 22.73 -14.26
C ASP A 227 -6.03 21.63 -13.58
N PHE A 228 -4.70 21.79 -13.65
CA PHE A 228 -3.71 20.91 -13.07
C PHE A 228 -2.68 21.66 -12.24
N ASP A 229 -2.51 21.29 -10.98
CA ASP A 229 -1.44 21.84 -10.14
C ASP A 229 -0.19 20.95 -10.19
N PHE A 230 0.68 21.23 -11.15
CA PHE A 230 1.91 20.48 -11.36
C PHE A 230 2.92 20.68 -10.23
N GLU A 231 2.93 21.84 -9.59
CA GLU A 231 3.81 22.12 -8.46
C GLU A 231 3.49 21.18 -7.28
N ARG A 232 2.21 21.07 -6.91
CA ARG A 232 1.77 20.12 -5.87
C ARG A 232 1.88 18.67 -6.29
N TRP A 233 1.63 18.35 -7.57
CA TRP A 233 1.82 16.99 -8.06
C TRP A 233 3.28 16.56 -7.92
N THR A 234 4.24 17.44 -8.27
CA THR A 234 5.68 17.19 -8.09
C THR A 234 6.05 17.08 -6.62
N GLY A 235 5.47 17.92 -5.76
CA GLY A 235 5.61 17.82 -4.30
C GLY A 235 7.06 17.73 -3.83
N PRO A 236 7.43 16.68 -3.06
CA PRO A 236 8.79 16.55 -2.52
C PRO A 236 9.87 16.23 -3.56
N ALA A 237 9.49 15.76 -4.77
CA ALA A 237 10.44 15.46 -5.83
C ALA A 237 11.07 16.74 -6.42
N GLN A 238 12.22 16.58 -7.07
CA GLN A 238 12.88 17.70 -7.73
C GLN A 238 12.01 18.24 -8.89
N MET A 239 11.88 19.57 -8.97
CA MET A 239 11.13 20.20 -10.05
C MET A 239 11.81 19.95 -11.39
N ARG A 240 11.02 19.53 -12.37
CA ARG A 240 11.42 19.28 -13.75
C ARG A 240 10.47 20.00 -14.71
N PRO A 241 10.87 20.28 -15.94
CA PRO A 241 9.95 20.81 -16.94
C PRO A 241 8.70 19.95 -17.11
N TYR A 242 7.55 20.59 -17.26
CA TYR A 242 6.30 19.88 -17.48
C TYR A 242 6.20 19.35 -18.91
N CYS A 243 5.80 18.09 -19.03
CA CYS A 243 5.28 17.51 -20.26
C CYS A 243 4.18 16.49 -19.90
N PRO A 244 3.16 16.29 -20.77
CA PRO A 244 2.04 15.38 -20.46
C PRO A 244 2.49 13.96 -20.12
N ASP A 245 3.51 13.45 -20.85
CA ASP A 245 4.03 12.09 -20.61
C ASP A 245 4.64 11.90 -19.21
N ARG A 246 5.11 12.97 -18.56
CA ARG A 246 5.68 12.88 -17.20
C ARG A 246 4.65 12.49 -16.15
N VAL A 247 3.41 12.90 -16.32
CA VAL A 247 2.33 12.79 -15.32
C VAL A 247 1.23 11.80 -15.68
N THR A 248 1.40 11.06 -16.80
CA THR A 248 0.45 10.01 -17.18
C THR A 248 0.56 8.78 -16.26
N ASN A 249 -0.48 7.95 -16.28
CA ASN A 249 -0.74 6.91 -15.28
C ASN A 249 0.45 5.99 -14.93
N ASN A 250 1.26 5.60 -15.90
CA ASN A 250 2.39 4.71 -15.65
C ASN A 250 3.74 5.43 -15.73
N SER A 251 3.79 6.64 -16.27
CA SER A 251 5.06 7.34 -16.51
C SER A 251 5.79 7.72 -15.24
N SER A 252 5.07 8.06 -14.16
CA SER A 252 5.67 8.31 -12.85
C SER A 252 6.45 7.09 -12.35
N TRP A 253 5.99 5.87 -12.64
CA TRP A 253 6.69 4.64 -12.26
C TRP A 253 7.99 4.41 -13.02
N PHE A 254 8.10 4.92 -14.24
CA PHE A 254 9.31 4.75 -15.06
C PHE A 254 10.32 5.88 -14.89
N ASN A 255 9.95 6.92 -14.13
CA ASN A 255 10.83 8.04 -13.83
C ASN A 255 11.38 7.95 -12.40
N TYR A 256 12.71 7.96 -12.29
CA TYR A 256 13.41 7.80 -11.02
C TYR A 256 13.15 8.94 -10.02
N ASP A 257 12.79 10.13 -10.49
CA ASP A 257 12.42 11.24 -9.58
C ASP A 257 11.18 10.90 -8.74
N TYR A 258 10.31 9.97 -9.22
CA TYR A 258 9.01 9.68 -8.63
C TYR A 258 8.82 8.25 -8.11
N SER A 259 9.66 7.30 -8.57
CA SER A 259 9.53 5.87 -8.24
C SER A 259 10.85 5.14 -8.48
N ILE A 260 10.97 3.90 -8.00
CA ILE A 260 11.99 2.94 -8.40
C ILE A 260 11.47 1.91 -9.42
N GLY A 261 10.40 2.25 -10.11
CA GLY A 261 9.86 1.43 -11.19
C GLY A 261 9.15 0.16 -10.74
N PHE A 262 9.16 -0.83 -11.63
CA PHE A 262 8.51 -2.11 -11.37
C PHE A 262 9.24 -2.93 -10.30
N LEU A 263 10.54 -2.71 -10.11
CA LEU A 263 11.32 -3.33 -9.04
C LEU A 263 10.66 -3.12 -7.67
N GLY A 264 10.23 -1.88 -7.35
CA GLY A 264 9.48 -1.59 -6.14
C GLY A 264 7.98 -1.75 -6.33
N GLY A 265 7.42 -1.12 -7.38
CA GLY A 265 5.97 -1.03 -7.58
C GLY A 265 5.26 -2.38 -7.78
N TRP A 266 5.87 -3.33 -8.49
CA TRP A 266 5.41 -4.70 -8.61
C TRP A 266 6.07 -5.63 -7.61
N GLY A 267 7.38 -5.47 -7.35
CA GLY A 267 8.13 -6.25 -6.37
C GLY A 267 7.50 -6.24 -4.98
N ALA A 268 6.84 -5.14 -4.60
CA ALA A 268 6.13 -5.03 -3.34
C ALA A 268 5.15 -6.19 -3.07
N HIS A 269 4.55 -6.79 -4.10
CA HIS A 269 3.59 -7.87 -3.90
C HIS A 269 4.22 -9.22 -3.54
N PRO A 270 5.13 -9.78 -4.35
CA PRO A 270 5.75 -11.06 -4.04
C PRO A 270 6.75 -10.99 -2.88
N LEU A 271 7.46 -9.86 -2.71
CA LEU A 271 8.32 -9.62 -1.55
C LEU A 271 7.50 -9.55 -0.25
N ASP A 272 6.32 -8.94 -0.28
CA ASP A 272 5.41 -8.89 0.86
C ASP A 272 4.96 -10.30 1.29
N ILE A 273 4.70 -11.22 0.36
CA ILE A 273 4.39 -12.62 0.66
C ILE A 273 5.57 -13.32 1.32
N MET A 274 6.80 -13.08 0.84
CA MET A 274 8.01 -13.60 1.47
C MET A 274 8.16 -13.09 2.90
N VAL A 275 8.03 -11.78 3.09
CA VAL A 275 8.15 -11.16 4.42
C VAL A 275 7.07 -11.66 5.37
N TRP A 276 5.83 -11.76 4.93
CA TRP A 276 4.72 -12.28 5.73
C TRP A 276 4.99 -13.69 6.25
N ILE A 277 5.47 -14.58 5.38
CA ILE A 277 5.71 -15.98 5.73
C ILE A 277 6.99 -16.17 6.55
N LEU A 278 8.06 -15.44 6.21
CA LEU A 278 9.40 -15.60 6.76
C LEU A 278 9.88 -14.42 7.62
N LYS A 279 8.98 -13.62 8.21
CA LYS A 279 9.35 -12.41 8.95
C LYS A 279 10.57 -12.62 9.86
N ASP A 280 10.56 -13.69 10.66
CA ASP A 280 11.63 -14.01 11.61
C ASP A 280 12.99 -14.31 10.96
N LYS A 281 12.99 -14.70 9.67
CA LYS A 281 14.19 -15.02 8.91
C LYS A 281 14.74 -13.87 8.06
N VAL A 282 13.90 -12.84 7.77
CA VAL A 282 14.23 -11.74 6.84
C VAL A 282 14.37 -10.38 7.51
N THR A 283 14.40 -10.32 8.83
CA THR A 283 14.64 -9.09 9.62
C THR A 283 16.11 -8.78 9.84
N GLY A 284 17.01 -9.74 9.59
CA GLY A 284 18.45 -9.61 9.80
C GLY A 284 19.18 -8.89 8.67
N SER A 285 20.47 -8.69 8.87
CA SER A 285 21.38 -8.14 7.85
C SER A 285 21.52 -9.08 6.66
N TYR A 286 21.68 -8.51 5.48
CA TYR A 286 21.91 -9.25 4.25
C TYR A 286 22.80 -8.49 3.28
N SER A 287 23.44 -9.24 2.36
CA SER A 287 24.06 -8.66 1.17
C SER A 287 23.14 -8.76 -0.03
N CYS A 288 23.18 -7.77 -0.92
CA CYS A 288 22.46 -7.77 -2.19
C CYS A 288 23.43 -7.40 -3.31
N GLU A 289 23.43 -8.21 -4.38
CA GLU A 289 24.20 -7.97 -5.59
C GLU A 289 23.46 -8.50 -6.81
N GLY A 290 23.75 -7.95 -7.98
CA GLY A 290 23.16 -8.41 -9.22
C GLY A 290 23.26 -7.39 -10.34
N THR A 291 22.49 -7.62 -11.40
CA THR A 291 22.49 -6.80 -12.62
C THR A 291 21.09 -6.37 -12.99
N GLY A 292 20.98 -5.32 -13.81
CA GLY A 292 19.71 -4.88 -14.36
C GLY A 292 19.91 -4.08 -15.64
N GLN A 293 18.84 -3.97 -16.41
CA GLN A 293 18.79 -3.16 -17.62
C GLN A 293 18.01 -1.89 -17.35
N PHE A 294 18.52 -0.77 -17.78
CA PHE A 294 17.84 0.53 -17.74
C PHE A 294 17.14 0.84 -19.05
N TRP A 295 16.23 1.78 -19.00
CA TRP A 295 15.70 2.38 -20.21
C TRP A 295 16.84 2.99 -21.05
N PRO A 296 16.72 2.98 -22.40
CA PRO A 296 17.69 3.66 -23.26
C PRO A 296 17.82 5.14 -22.88
N ALA A 297 19.05 5.65 -22.95
CA ALA A 297 19.33 7.05 -22.66
C ALA A 297 18.62 8.01 -23.63
N GLY A 298 18.32 9.22 -23.17
CA GLY A 298 17.73 10.29 -23.98
C GLY A 298 16.21 10.42 -23.91
N GLY A 299 15.51 9.46 -23.31
CA GLY A 299 14.07 9.55 -23.03
C GLY A 299 13.75 10.01 -21.62
N LEU A 300 12.44 10.13 -21.33
CA LEU A 300 11.90 10.53 -20.04
C LEU A 300 12.12 9.44 -18.97
N TYR A 301 12.10 8.16 -19.37
CA TYR A 301 12.18 7.03 -18.45
C TYR A 301 13.62 6.65 -18.16
N ASN A 302 13.93 6.39 -16.90
CA ASN A 302 15.29 6.12 -16.42
C ASN A 302 15.35 5.15 -15.24
N ASN A 303 14.27 4.41 -15.00
CA ASN A 303 14.23 3.33 -14.04
C ASN A 303 14.76 2.01 -14.62
N ILE A 304 14.85 0.99 -13.76
CA ILE A 304 15.25 -0.35 -14.14
C ILE A 304 14.09 -1.04 -14.87
N LEU A 305 14.37 -1.67 -16.02
CA LEU A 305 13.42 -2.42 -16.84
C LEU A 305 13.31 -3.88 -16.41
N SER A 306 14.46 -4.51 -16.22
CA SER A 306 14.61 -5.90 -15.83
C SER A 306 15.79 -6.05 -14.87
N TRP A 307 15.75 -7.07 -14.02
CA TRP A 307 16.75 -7.26 -12.97
C TRP A 307 16.93 -8.74 -12.63
N ASP A 308 18.14 -9.05 -12.16
CA ASP A 308 18.54 -10.34 -11.59
C ASP A 308 19.37 -10.06 -10.33
N LEU A 309 18.80 -10.32 -9.16
CA LEU A 309 19.33 -9.94 -7.86
C LEU A 309 19.44 -11.14 -6.93
N ASN A 310 20.59 -11.29 -6.30
CA ASN A 310 20.86 -12.30 -5.30
C ASN A 310 21.07 -11.66 -3.93
N LEU A 311 20.28 -12.09 -2.95
CA LEU A 311 20.41 -11.68 -1.57
C LEU A 311 20.84 -12.86 -0.71
N ILE A 312 21.76 -12.61 0.21
CA ILE A 312 22.23 -13.63 1.16
C ILE A 312 22.11 -13.04 2.57
N TYR A 313 21.20 -13.59 3.35
CA TYR A 313 21.00 -13.21 4.75
C TYR A 313 22.07 -13.84 5.65
N GLN A 314 22.38 -13.20 6.78
CA GLN A 314 23.37 -13.72 7.76
C GLN A 314 22.98 -15.09 8.33
N ASN A 315 21.69 -15.42 8.38
CA ASN A 315 21.20 -16.74 8.81
C ASN A 315 21.32 -17.84 7.73
N GLY A 316 21.91 -17.52 6.58
CA GLY A 316 22.12 -18.45 5.46
C GLY A 316 20.98 -18.52 4.45
N LEU A 317 19.83 -17.88 4.69
CA LEU A 317 18.73 -17.81 3.73
C LEU A 317 19.19 -17.12 2.45
N LYS A 318 18.94 -17.75 1.31
CA LYS A 318 19.22 -17.22 -0.03
C LYS A 318 17.92 -16.74 -0.66
N VAL A 319 17.90 -15.53 -1.22
CA VAL A 319 16.77 -14.99 -1.96
C VAL A 319 17.24 -14.59 -3.35
N HIS A 320 16.55 -15.11 -4.37
CA HIS A 320 16.74 -14.72 -5.76
C HIS A 320 15.54 -13.86 -6.19
N PHE A 321 15.77 -12.56 -6.38
CA PHE A 321 14.72 -11.62 -6.80
C PHE A 321 14.97 -11.17 -8.23
N ILE A 322 14.10 -11.58 -9.15
CA ILE A 322 14.33 -11.50 -10.59
C ILE A 322 13.10 -10.99 -11.34
N SER A 323 13.28 -10.30 -12.47
CA SER A 323 12.17 -9.93 -13.35
C SER A 323 11.66 -11.16 -14.13
N GLN A 324 10.36 -11.20 -14.38
CA GLN A 324 9.65 -12.35 -14.97
C GLN A 324 10.17 -12.74 -16.35
N ASP A 325 10.61 -11.78 -17.17
CA ASP A 325 11.17 -11.98 -18.49
C ASP A 325 12.48 -12.80 -18.45
N ILE A 326 13.31 -12.59 -17.41
CA ILE A 326 14.54 -13.35 -17.18
C ILE A 326 14.22 -14.66 -16.43
N ALA A 327 13.33 -14.60 -15.45
CA ALA A 327 12.98 -15.72 -14.59
C ALA A 327 12.47 -16.94 -15.35
N SER A 328 11.75 -16.75 -16.46
CA SER A 328 11.24 -17.83 -17.30
C SER A 328 12.35 -18.75 -17.87
N ASN A 329 13.59 -18.26 -17.92
CA ASN A 329 14.73 -18.98 -18.44
C ASN A 329 15.72 -19.48 -17.36
N THR A 330 15.60 -18.98 -16.11
CA THR A 330 16.64 -19.16 -15.08
C THR A 330 16.16 -19.80 -13.80
N ILE A 331 14.89 -19.69 -13.44
CA ILE A 331 14.35 -20.31 -12.23
C ILE A 331 13.55 -21.58 -12.52
N LEU A 332 13.49 -22.40 -11.48
CA LEU A 332 13.02 -23.76 -11.56
C LEU A 332 11.54 -23.84 -11.91
N ASN A 333 11.11 -24.25 -12.98
CA ASN A 333 9.72 -24.57 -13.28
C ASN A 333 8.94 -23.51 -14.06
N ASP A 334 8.98 -23.62 -15.36
CA ASP A 334 8.15 -22.92 -16.33
C ASP A 334 6.70 -22.70 -15.90
N LYS A 335 6.11 -23.65 -15.16
CA LYS A 335 4.70 -23.57 -14.77
C LYS A 335 4.45 -22.51 -13.71
N THR A 336 5.37 -22.36 -12.75
CA THR A 336 5.24 -21.36 -11.68
C THR A 336 5.48 -19.95 -12.19
N VAL A 337 6.43 -19.78 -13.11
CA VAL A 337 6.87 -18.49 -13.65
C VAL A 337 5.98 -17.96 -14.78
N LYS A 338 5.00 -18.72 -15.25
CA LYS A 338 3.98 -18.23 -16.21
C LYS A 338 3.12 -17.10 -15.65
N GLU A 339 3.00 -17.04 -14.32
CA GLU A 339 2.33 -15.91 -13.66
C GLU A 339 3.21 -14.66 -13.68
N SER A 340 2.57 -13.50 -13.74
CA SER A 340 3.28 -12.21 -13.82
C SER A 340 4.13 -11.90 -12.59
N ASN A 341 3.78 -12.46 -11.43
CA ASN A 341 4.53 -12.32 -10.18
C ASN A 341 4.25 -13.49 -9.25
N GLY A 342 5.18 -13.81 -8.38
CA GLY A 342 5.02 -14.87 -7.40
C GLY A 342 6.25 -15.05 -6.53
N THR A 343 6.11 -15.98 -5.58
CA THR A 343 7.15 -16.35 -4.61
C THR A 343 7.18 -17.86 -4.44
N THR A 344 8.33 -18.48 -4.66
CA THR A 344 8.54 -19.92 -4.45
C THR A 344 9.46 -20.13 -3.26
N PHE A 345 9.02 -20.91 -2.31
CA PHE A 345 9.75 -21.29 -1.10
C PHE A 345 10.31 -22.71 -1.27
N PHE A 346 11.62 -22.87 -1.18
CA PHE A 346 12.29 -24.16 -1.27
C PHE A 346 12.76 -24.58 0.11
N GLY A 347 12.20 -25.66 0.56
CA GLY A 347 12.57 -26.28 1.83
C GLY A 347 13.22 -27.66 1.63
N THR A 348 13.74 -28.23 2.70
CA THR A 348 14.46 -29.52 2.71
C THR A 348 13.63 -30.73 2.29
N LYS A 349 12.28 -30.62 2.30
CA LYS A 349 11.35 -31.70 1.92
C LYS A 349 10.63 -31.47 0.60
N GLY A 350 10.67 -30.24 0.07
CA GLY A 350 9.98 -29.87 -1.15
C GLY A 350 9.81 -28.37 -1.27
N TRP A 351 8.99 -27.92 -2.23
CA TRP A 351 8.74 -26.51 -2.46
C TRP A 351 7.24 -26.19 -2.55
N ILE A 352 6.90 -24.94 -2.25
CA ILE A 352 5.58 -24.33 -2.49
C ILE A 352 5.79 -23.02 -3.26
N SER A 353 5.04 -22.83 -4.34
CA SER A 353 4.99 -21.61 -5.14
C SER A 353 3.62 -20.94 -5.01
N LEU A 354 3.62 -19.66 -4.68
CA LEU A 354 2.44 -18.85 -4.46
C LEU A 354 2.39 -17.67 -5.42
N SER A 355 1.32 -17.56 -6.20
CA SER A 355 1.02 -16.42 -7.06
C SER A 355 -0.45 -16.01 -6.94
N ARG A 356 -0.85 -14.93 -7.60
CA ARG A 356 -2.25 -14.45 -7.52
C ARG A 356 -3.28 -15.45 -8.01
N SER A 357 -2.98 -16.14 -9.07
CA SER A 357 -3.94 -17.01 -9.77
C SER A 357 -3.53 -18.47 -9.80
N SER A 358 -2.31 -18.80 -9.38
CA SER A 358 -1.86 -20.18 -9.30
C SER A 358 -1.04 -20.44 -8.04
N CYS A 359 -1.23 -21.62 -7.46
CA CYS A 359 -0.40 -22.13 -6.38
C CYS A 359 -0.05 -23.57 -6.69
N GLN A 360 1.17 -23.95 -6.39
CA GLN A 360 1.71 -25.27 -6.70
C GLN A 360 2.63 -25.75 -5.59
N SER A 361 2.72 -27.06 -5.44
CA SER A 361 3.70 -27.71 -4.56
C SER A 361 4.35 -28.90 -5.26
N SER A 362 5.59 -29.19 -4.89
CA SER A 362 6.25 -30.44 -5.28
C SER A 362 5.71 -31.68 -4.55
N ILE A 363 4.97 -31.48 -3.48
CA ILE A 363 4.38 -32.54 -2.65
C ILE A 363 2.90 -32.66 -3.06
N PRO A 364 2.48 -33.82 -3.63
CA PRO A 364 1.14 -33.96 -4.22
C PRO A 364 -0.01 -33.65 -3.28
N GLU A 365 0.07 -34.04 -2.01
CA GLU A 365 -0.98 -33.81 -1.02
C GLU A 365 -1.14 -32.31 -0.70
N LEU A 366 -0.03 -31.57 -0.66
CA LEU A 366 -0.04 -30.12 -0.46
C LEU A 366 -0.55 -29.42 -1.72
N ASP A 367 -0.17 -29.87 -2.90
CA ASP A 367 -0.65 -29.32 -4.16
C ASP A 367 -2.17 -29.47 -4.30
N GLN A 368 -2.71 -30.65 -3.97
CA GLN A 368 -4.17 -30.88 -3.95
C GLN A 368 -4.88 -29.93 -2.98
N LYS A 369 -4.35 -29.72 -1.77
CA LYS A 369 -4.94 -28.84 -0.77
C LYS A 369 -4.87 -27.37 -1.20
N LEU A 370 -3.76 -26.90 -1.78
CA LEU A 370 -3.63 -25.54 -2.35
C LEU A 370 -4.66 -25.26 -3.45
N ASN A 371 -5.01 -26.28 -4.23
CA ASN A 371 -5.95 -26.18 -5.34
C ASN A 371 -7.40 -26.52 -4.95
N SER A 372 -7.70 -26.82 -3.68
CA SER A 372 -9.05 -27.13 -3.19
C SER A 372 -9.95 -25.90 -3.03
N VAL A 373 -9.39 -24.70 -2.95
CA VAL A 373 -10.14 -23.46 -2.83
C VAL A 373 -10.28 -22.76 -4.18
N PRO A 374 -11.44 -22.14 -4.46
CA PRO A 374 -11.61 -21.37 -5.69
C PRO A 374 -10.59 -20.24 -5.79
N LYS A 375 -9.91 -20.17 -6.92
CA LYS A 375 -8.99 -19.06 -7.20
C LYS A 375 -9.80 -17.88 -7.73
N GLN A 376 -9.54 -16.73 -7.18
CA GLN A 376 -10.19 -15.51 -7.60
C GLN A 376 -9.52 -14.99 -8.89
N ALA A 377 -10.32 -14.75 -9.93
CA ALA A 377 -9.81 -14.18 -11.16
C ALA A 377 -9.08 -12.85 -10.88
N ASN A 378 -7.85 -12.72 -11.37
CA ASN A 378 -6.98 -11.56 -11.21
C ASN A 378 -6.55 -11.22 -9.75
N GLY A 379 -6.80 -12.10 -8.78
CA GLY A 379 -6.36 -11.89 -7.38
C GLY A 379 -6.94 -10.64 -6.73
N ARG A 380 -8.11 -10.17 -7.19
CA ARG A 380 -8.83 -9.05 -6.58
C ARG A 380 -10.29 -9.43 -6.37
N VAL A 381 -10.75 -9.31 -5.14
CA VAL A 381 -12.18 -9.35 -4.84
C VAL A 381 -12.65 -7.92 -4.72
N MET A 382 -13.50 -7.51 -5.64
CA MET A 382 -14.12 -6.19 -5.71
C MET A 382 -15.61 -6.30 -5.39
N GLY A 383 -16.25 -5.18 -5.05
CA GLY A 383 -17.66 -5.14 -4.73
C GLY A 383 -17.98 -5.55 -3.29
N GLU A 384 -19.20 -6.01 -3.05
CA GLU A 384 -19.68 -6.33 -1.68
C GLU A 384 -18.89 -7.47 -1.00
N ASN A 385 -18.31 -8.37 -1.77
CA ASN A 385 -17.52 -9.50 -1.26
C ASN A 385 -16.03 -9.16 -1.12
N ASN A 386 -15.64 -7.90 -1.32
CA ASN A 386 -14.23 -7.53 -1.19
C ASN A 386 -13.76 -7.69 0.26
N THR A 387 -12.62 -8.34 0.41
CA THR A 387 -12.00 -8.58 1.71
C THR A 387 -11.11 -7.41 2.14
N MET A 388 -10.51 -6.68 1.19
CA MET A 388 -9.55 -5.61 1.46
C MET A 388 -10.18 -4.40 2.14
N GLY A 389 -11.21 -3.82 1.55
CA GLY A 389 -11.89 -2.65 2.12
C GLY A 389 -12.60 -2.97 3.43
N ARG A 390 -13.27 -4.14 3.51
CA ARG A 390 -13.93 -4.59 4.75
C ARG A 390 -12.92 -4.82 5.87
N ARG A 391 -11.77 -5.41 5.56
CA ARG A 391 -10.69 -5.60 6.53
C ARG A 391 -10.17 -4.27 7.05
N PHE A 392 -9.92 -3.30 6.18
CA PHE A 392 -9.51 -1.96 6.62
C PHE A 392 -10.54 -1.33 7.57
N VAL A 393 -11.83 -1.38 7.21
CA VAL A 393 -12.91 -0.91 8.10
C VAL A 393 -12.89 -1.62 9.46
N ASN A 394 -12.64 -2.93 9.48
CA ASN A 394 -12.55 -3.70 10.72
C ASN A 394 -11.29 -3.35 11.54
N VAL A 395 -10.15 -3.11 10.88
CA VAL A 395 -8.92 -2.63 11.55
C VAL A 395 -9.16 -1.26 12.21
N VAL A 396 -9.77 -0.31 11.49
CA VAL A 396 -10.13 1.01 12.04
C VAL A 396 -11.04 0.89 13.26
N ARG A 397 -11.97 -0.06 13.24
CA ARG A 397 -12.88 -0.34 14.35
C ARG A 397 -12.25 -1.16 15.48
N GLY A 398 -11.01 -1.57 15.36
CA GLY A 398 -10.34 -2.45 16.33
C GLY A 398 -10.91 -3.87 16.40
N LYS A 399 -11.62 -4.34 15.36
CA LYS A 399 -12.20 -5.68 15.27
C LYS A 399 -11.25 -6.73 14.72
N GLU A 400 -10.27 -6.29 13.94
CA GLU A 400 -9.23 -7.13 13.35
C GLU A 400 -7.86 -6.47 13.50
N PRO A 401 -6.78 -7.27 13.59
CA PRO A 401 -5.42 -6.73 13.56
C PRO A 401 -5.06 -6.24 12.15
N GLU A 402 -4.04 -5.40 12.07
CA GLU A 402 -3.43 -4.98 10.80
C GLU A 402 -2.90 -6.23 10.07
N LEU A 403 -3.23 -6.36 8.79
CA LEU A 403 -2.81 -7.53 7.99
C LEU A 403 -1.37 -7.41 7.51
N CYS A 404 -0.98 -6.20 7.11
CA CYS A 404 0.39 -5.87 6.73
C CYS A 404 0.79 -4.60 7.50
N PRO A 405 1.38 -4.77 8.70
CA PRO A 405 1.83 -3.65 9.51
C PRO A 405 3.04 -2.96 8.88
N LEU A 406 3.29 -1.71 9.29
CA LEU A 406 4.30 -0.87 8.67
C LEU A 406 5.71 -1.46 8.74
N ASP A 407 6.08 -2.14 9.82
CA ASP A 407 7.40 -2.78 9.97
C ASP A 407 7.65 -3.84 8.88
N GLU A 408 6.65 -4.64 8.53
CA GLU A 408 6.75 -5.61 7.44
C GLU A 408 6.79 -4.94 6.07
N ALA A 409 6.01 -3.87 5.88
CA ALA A 409 6.07 -3.05 4.67
C ALA A 409 7.47 -2.43 4.48
N ILE A 410 8.11 -1.93 5.55
CA ILE A 410 9.48 -1.39 5.51
C ILE A 410 10.48 -2.47 5.09
N ILE A 411 10.35 -3.70 5.59
CA ILE A 411 11.28 -4.79 5.21
C ILE A 411 11.18 -5.08 3.70
N SER A 412 9.96 -5.27 3.17
CA SER A 412 9.77 -5.56 1.75
C SER A 412 10.20 -4.41 0.84
N ASP A 413 9.92 -3.17 1.23
CA ASP A 413 10.32 -1.95 0.53
C ASP A 413 11.86 -1.81 0.50
N THR A 414 12.53 -2.04 1.64
CA THR A 414 13.99 -1.99 1.74
C THR A 414 14.68 -2.99 0.83
N ILE A 415 14.14 -4.20 0.65
CA ILE A 415 14.70 -5.19 -0.28
C ILE A 415 14.70 -4.65 -1.71
N SER A 416 13.60 -4.04 -2.15
CA SER A 416 13.52 -3.40 -3.47
C SER A 416 14.54 -2.28 -3.64
N HIS A 417 14.69 -1.43 -2.63
CA HIS A 417 15.64 -0.32 -2.66
C HIS A 417 17.10 -0.79 -2.65
N MET A 418 17.44 -1.83 -1.88
CA MET A 418 18.80 -2.40 -1.92
C MET A 418 19.11 -3.01 -3.29
N GLY A 419 18.11 -3.61 -3.95
CA GLY A 419 18.25 -4.04 -5.33
C GLY A 419 18.50 -2.89 -6.31
N ASP A 420 17.71 -1.82 -6.23
CA ASP A 420 17.90 -0.61 -7.05
C ASP A 420 19.30 -0.01 -6.85
N ILE A 421 19.75 0.09 -5.60
CA ILE A 421 21.06 0.64 -5.24
C ILE A 421 22.19 -0.26 -5.77
N ALA A 422 22.10 -1.59 -5.60
CA ALA A 422 23.12 -2.52 -6.08
C ALA A 422 23.29 -2.42 -7.60
N ILE A 423 22.19 -2.36 -8.35
CA ILE A 423 22.23 -2.22 -9.81
C ILE A 423 22.78 -0.85 -10.24
N ARG A 424 22.31 0.26 -9.61
CA ARG A 424 22.76 1.63 -9.98
C ARG A 424 24.23 1.87 -9.66
N THR A 425 24.72 1.29 -8.57
CA THR A 425 26.12 1.44 -8.17
C THR A 425 27.04 0.41 -8.84
N GLY A 426 26.47 -0.65 -9.41
CA GLY A 426 27.23 -1.79 -9.96
C GLY A 426 28.05 -2.54 -8.91
N ARG A 427 27.63 -2.48 -7.65
CA ARG A 427 28.38 -3.02 -6.51
C ARG A 427 27.46 -3.86 -5.61
N LYS A 428 28.08 -4.82 -4.93
CA LYS A 428 27.46 -5.52 -3.81
C LYS A 428 27.22 -4.53 -2.66
N VAL A 429 26.00 -4.50 -2.14
CA VAL A 429 25.62 -3.69 -0.98
C VAL A 429 25.31 -4.58 0.21
N ASN A 430 25.60 -4.11 1.43
CA ASN A 430 25.31 -4.82 2.66
C ASN A 430 24.35 -3.98 3.50
N TRP A 431 23.15 -4.48 3.74
CA TRP A 431 22.16 -3.82 4.56
C TRP A 431 22.34 -4.16 6.04
N ASP A 432 22.41 -3.16 6.88
CA ASP A 432 22.40 -3.28 8.35
C ASP A 432 21.04 -2.72 8.87
N PRO A 433 20.06 -3.58 9.21
CA PRO A 433 18.75 -3.13 9.68
C PRO A 433 18.79 -2.52 11.08
N ILE A 434 19.82 -2.82 11.89
CA ILE A 434 19.97 -2.25 13.24
C ILE A 434 20.35 -0.78 13.16
N LYS A 435 21.29 -0.46 12.26
CA LYS A 435 21.70 0.91 12.01
C LYS A 435 20.82 1.64 11.00
N GLY A 436 20.09 0.89 10.16
CA GLY A 436 19.29 1.44 9.07
C GLY A 436 20.14 2.05 7.96
N GLU A 437 21.24 1.39 7.60
CA GLU A 437 22.22 1.91 6.63
C GLU A 437 22.74 0.83 5.67
N VAL A 438 23.28 1.26 4.54
CA VAL A 438 24.17 0.45 3.71
C VAL A 438 25.55 0.47 4.36
N ALA A 439 25.93 -0.66 4.95
CA ALA A 439 27.12 -0.76 5.78
C ALA A 439 28.39 -0.42 4.99
N GLY A 440 29.10 0.59 5.47
CA GLY A 440 30.36 1.05 4.88
C GLY A 440 30.23 1.82 3.55
N ASP A 441 29.01 2.16 3.10
CA ASP A 441 28.78 2.87 1.84
C ASP A 441 27.76 4.03 2.00
N ALA A 442 28.23 5.15 2.52
CA ALA A 442 27.41 6.35 2.73
C ALA A 442 26.90 6.95 1.39
N GLU A 443 27.62 6.79 0.29
CA GLU A 443 27.18 7.27 -1.03
C GLU A 443 26.01 6.43 -1.55
N ALA A 444 26.07 5.12 -1.38
CA ALA A 444 24.94 4.25 -1.70
C ALA A 444 23.68 4.60 -0.87
N MET A 445 23.88 4.93 0.42
CA MET A 445 22.77 5.31 1.29
C MET A 445 22.06 6.60 0.84
N LYS A 446 22.72 7.53 0.18
CA LYS A 446 22.09 8.74 -0.39
C LYS A 446 20.98 8.40 -1.39
N LEU A 447 21.08 7.27 -2.08
CA LEU A 447 20.04 6.82 -3.01
C LEU A 447 18.75 6.37 -2.28
N TYR A 448 18.83 6.05 -0.99
CA TYR A 448 17.67 5.67 -0.17
C TYR A 448 17.22 6.79 0.80
N VAL A 449 17.96 7.86 0.93
CA VAL A 449 17.55 9.04 1.72
C VAL A 449 16.60 9.93 0.92
N ARG A 450 16.87 10.14 -0.37
CA ARG A 450 16.08 10.99 -1.29
C ARG A 450 15.87 12.38 -0.73
N GLU A 451 16.70 13.31 -1.10
CA GLU A 451 16.55 14.71 -0.70
C GLU A 451 15.23 15.29 -1.24
N MET A 452 14.46 15.87 -0.33
CA MET A 452 13.20 16.54 -0.65
C MET A 452 13.43 18.02 -0.88
N ARG A 453 12.77 18.60 -1.88
CA ARG A 453 12.79 20.05 -2.11
C ARG A 453 11.92 20.78 -1.08
N ALA A 454 12.29 22.03 -0.76
CA ALA A 454 11.43 22.92 0.02
C ALA A 454 10.12 23.24 -0.72
N PRO A 455 8.97 23.41 -0.03
CA PRO A 455 8.76 23.36 1.41
C PRO A 455 8.37 21.97 1.96
N TYR A 456 8.60 20.90 1.21
CA TYR A 456 8.12 19.55 1.53
C TYR A 456 9.06 18.75 2.45
N ASN A 457 10.21 19.32 2.81
CA ASN A 457 11.13 18.73 3.78
C ASN A 457 10.54 18.79 5.20
N ILE A 458 10.52 17.66 5.92
CA ILE A 458 9.96 17.49 7.26
C ILE A 458 11.02 17.01 8.26
#